data_2815fbbc3361255933f60c7a4fe919fd
#
_entry.id   2815fbbc3361255933f60c7a4fe919fd
#
_cell.length_a   1.000
_cell.length_b   1.000
_cell.length_c   1.000
_cell.angle_alpha   90.00
_cell.angle_beta   90.00
_cell.angle_gamma   90.00
#
_symmetry.space_group_name_H-M   'P 1'
#
loop_
_entity.id
_entity.type
_entity.pdbx_description
1 polymer ?
#
loop_
_entity_poly.entity_id
_entity_poly.type
_entity_poly.pdbx_seq_one_letter_code
_entity_poly.pdbx_strand_id
1 'polypeptide(L)'
;MKKMTKKAADRKFKLGMHSYTLHLSGLGESWGFQSEGKTYAFEKVIDLDKFMDLAVEEGLEVLHITLVDLDKDTSPEHLEAVKENAKKHGLDLELNVSFNAPSDPRVNATIEEALEIGHSIGATLVKFSTDVEHPHPISHSCMCPEAMTQMAEIVNNFKKNIPTIEKYGMKIAIENNYDLFTDEVIWIVEQLNHPLIGACCDTINSLVMSEGVKECVDKMAPYCYCVHFCDNRVFADPDGTHSLGCAIGDGDIDVVEIMKILREKAPEELDTIDLEIELPLSGYTLEDGRKEEITAMRKSIKYMKEVLGIGTTEK
;
A
#
# COMPACT_ATOMS: atom_id res chain seq x y z
N MET A 1 -15.41 7.30 20.00
CA MET A 1 -16.45 7.19 18.94
C MET A 1 -16.41 8.48 18.13
N LYS A 2 -15.75 8.48 16.96
CA LYS A 2 -15.75 9.60 16.02
C LYS A 2 -17.14 9.67 15.36
N LYS A 3 -17.69 10.87 15.23
CA LYS A 3 -19.03 11.10 14.65
C LYS A 3 -19.03 10.76 13.16
N MET A 4 -19.89 9.86 12.73
CA MET A 4 -20.24 9.69 11.30
C MET A 4 -20.96 10.95 10.82
N THR A 5 -20.36 11.71 9.90
CA THR A 5 -20.83 13.04 9.51
C THR A 5 -21.27 13.18 8.05
N LYS A 6 -21.14 12.17 7.19
CA LYS A 6 -21.72 12.15 5.85
C LYS A 6 -22.38 10.84 5.53
N LYS A 7 -23.44 10.87 4.70
CA LYS A 7 -24.02 9.64 4.16
C LYS A 7 -22.95 8.91 3.37
N ALA A 8 -22.71 7.64 3.69
CA ALA A 8 -21.68 6.81 3.10
C ALA A 8 -21.65 6.83 1.55
N ALA A 9 -22.84 6.89 0.93
CA ALA A 9 -22.98 6.95 -0.53
C ALA A 9 -22.40 8.21 -1.20
N ASP A 10 -22.22 9.30 -0.45
CA ASP A 10 -21.75 10.59 -0.99
C ASP A 10 -20.25 10.81 -0.76
N ARG A 11 -19.56 9.86 -0.09
CA ARG A 11 -18.14 10.00 0.20
C ARG A 11 -17.32 9.74 -1.05
N LYS A 12 -16.57 10.77 -1.45
CA LYS A 12 -15.64 10.72 -2.59
C LYS A 12 -14.22 10.45 -2.10
N PHE A 13 -13.47 9.72 -2.92
CA PHE A 13 -12.05 9.47 -2.71
C PHE A 13 -11.28 9.91 -3.94
N LYS A 14 -10.06 10.39 -3.73
CA LYS A 14 -9.06 10.51 -4.79
C LYS A 14 -8.68 9.12 -5.28
N LEU A 15 -8.28 9.04 -6.54
CA LEU A 15 -7.69 7.82 -7.11
C LEU A 15 -6.18 7.99 -7.12
N GLY A 16 -5.52 7.15 -6.31
CA GLY A 16 -4.09 6.99 -6.31
C GLY A 16 -3.65 5.71 -7.00
N MET A 17 -2.34 5.53 -7.11
CA MET A 17 -1.72 4.29 -7.59
C MET A 17 -0.39 4.03 -6.89
N HIS A 18 -0.24 2.82 -6.34
CA HIS A 18 1.02 2.34 -5.80
C HIS A 18 1.97 1.94 -6.93
N SER A 19 3.24 2.30 -6.83
CA SER A 19 4.25 2.05 -7.86
C SER A 19 4.46 0.56 -8.15
N TYR A 20 4.20 -0.31 -7.16
CA TYR A 20 4.25 -1.77 -7.33
C TYR A 20 3.30 -2.30 -8.42
N THR A 21 2.25 -1.58 -8.77
CA THR A 21 1.38 -1.88 -9.92
C THR A 21 2.16 -2.11 -11.21
N LEU A 22 3.35 -1.49 -11.33
CA LEU A 22 4.24 -1.59 -12.50
C LEU A 22 5.60 -2.22 -12.12
N HIS A 23 5.59 -3.21 -11.22
CA HIS A 23 6.80 -3.83 -10.69
C HIS A 23 7.63 -4.60 -11.74
N LEU A 24 6.98 -5.23 -12.72
CA LEU A 24 7.68 -5.87 -13.86
C LEU A 24 8.40 -4.83 -14.74
N SER A 25 7.94 -3.59 -14.71
CA SER A 25 8.54 -2.43 -15.36
C SER A 25 9.61 -1.75 -14.51
N GLY A 26 9.88 -2.29 -13.32
CA GLY A 26 11.00 -1.89 -12.44
C GLY A 26 10.68 -0.79 -11.45
N LEU A 27 9.40 -0.47 -11.23
CA LEU A 27 8.93 0.42 -10.16
C LEU A 27 8.61 -0.38 -8.89
N GLY A 28 8.57 0.32 -7.77
CA GLY A 28 8.29 -0.27 -6.48
C GLY A 28 9.39 -1.19 -5.95
N GLU A 29 9.12 -1.84 -4.83
CA GLU A 29 10.00 -2.86 -4.26
C GLU A 29 9.94 -4.15 -5.06
N SER A 30 10.99 -4.97 -4.91
CA SER A 30 11.06 -6.29 -5.52
C SER A 30 10.57 -7.34 -4.55
N TRP A 31 9.45 -7.97 -4.85
CA TRP A 31 9.04 -9.22 -4.25
C TRP A 31 9.63 -10.36 -5.10
N GLY A 32 10.87 -10.72 -4.80
CA GLY A 32 11.48 -11.86 -5.44
C GLY A 32 11.21 -13.11 -4.63
N PHE A 33 10.73 -14.18 -5.26
CA PHE A 33 10.94 -15.50 -4.70
C PHE A 33 12.43 -15.67 -4.49
N GLN A 34 12.85 -15.78 -3.23
CA GLN A 34 14.23 -16.13 -2.88
C GLN A 34 14.52 -17.57 -3.29
N SER A 35 14.78 -17.80 -4.57
CA SER A 35 15.51 -18.99 -4.94
C SER A 35 16.98 -18.69 -4.74
N GLU A 36 17.59 -19.30 -3.73
CA GLU A 36 19.02 -19.23 -3.44
C GLU A 36 19.58 -17.84 -3.01
N GLY A 37 18.79 -17.02 -2.30
CA GLY A 37 19.27 -15.74 -1.76
C GLY A 37 19.46 -14.64 -2.82
N LYS A 38 18.82 -14.76 -3.97
CA LYS A 38 18.81 -13.72 -5.00
C LYS A 38 17.48 -12.97 -5.00
N THR A 39 17.56 -11.68 -4.81
CA THR A 39 16.43 -10.75 -5.03
C THR A 39 16.30 -10.48 -6.52
N TYR A 40 15.15 -10.77 -7.12
CA TYR A 40 14.89 -10.38 -8.50
C TYR A 40 14.45 -8.93 -8.54
N ALA A 41 15.37 -8.04 -8.91
CA ALA A 41 15.02 -6.68 -9.33
C ALA A 41 14.86 -6.69 -10.84
N PHE A 42 13.70 -6.30 -11.34
CA PHE A 42 13.51 -6.06 -12.77
C PHE A 42 14.23 -4.78 -13.20
N GLU A 43 14.73 -4.76 -14.44
CA GLU A 43 15.30 -3.55 -15.03
C GLU A 43 14.23 -2.44 -15.06
N LYS A 44 14.59 -1.26 -14.53
CA LYS A 44 13.72 -0.08 -14.54
C LYS A 44 13.60 0.45 -15.96
N VAL A 45 12.46 0.22 -16.61
CA VAL A 45 12.12 0.76 -17.94
C VAL A 45 11.16 1.93 -17.86
N ILE A 46 10.48 2.09 -16.73
CA ILE A 46 9.69 3.25 -16.35
C ILE A 46 10.39 3.89 -15.15
N ASP A 47 10.86 5.12 -15.29
CA ASP A 47 11.39 5.94 -14.22
C ASP A 47 10.24 6.74 -13.55
N LEU A 48 10.55 7.44 -12.46
CA LEU A 48 9.56 8.20 -11.70
C LEU A 48 8.92 9.33 -12.53
N ASP A 49 9.68 9.97 -13.42
CA ASP A 49 9.15 11.03 -14.27
C ASP A 49 8.11 10.48 -15.26
N LYS A 50 8.40 9.36 -15.92
CA LYS A 50 7.43 8.68 -16.79
C LYS A 50 6.22 8.14 -16.01
N PHE A 51 6.42 7.73 -14.76
CA PHE A 51 5.32 7.30 -13.90
C PHE A 51 4.38 8.47 -13.57
N MET A 52 4.93 9.67 -13.30
CA MET A 52 4.14 10.90 -13.13
C MET A 52 3.41 11.28 -14.41
N ASP A 53 4.07 11.23 -15.57
CA ASP A 53 3.44 11.48 -16.87
C ASP A 53 2.26 10.54 -17.11
N LEU A 54 2.46 9.23 -16.86
CA LEU A 54 1.42 8.21 -16.99
C LEU A 54 0.25 8.46 -16.03
N ALA A 55 0.53 8.84 -14.79
CA ALA A 55 -0.50 9.17 -13.82
C ALA A 55 -1.41 10.32 -14.31
N VAL A 56 -0.82 11.36 -14.88
CA VAL A 56 -1.57 12.49 -15.46
C VAL A 56 -2.38 12.04 -16.68
N GLU A 57 -1.79 11.23 -17.57
CA GLU A 57 -2.48 10.68 -18.74
C GLU A 57 -3.73 9.89 -18.34
N GLU A 58 -3.62 9.06 -17.30
CA GLU A 58 -4.72 8.23 -16.80
C GLU A 58 -5.64 8.98 -15.82
N GLY A 59 -5.33 10.23 -15.49
CA GLY A 59 -6.15 11.10 -14.60
C GLY A 59 -6.17 10.60 -13.16
N LEU A 60 -5.01 10.20 -12.64
CA LEU A 60 -4.77 9.95 -11.23
C LEU A 60 -4.51 11.26 -10.49
N GLU A 61 -4.68 11.24 -9.18
CA GLU A 61 -4.51 12.40 -8.31
C GLU A 61 -3.38 12.20 -7.30
N VAL A 62 -3.02 10.93 -7.02
CA VAL A 62 -2.02 10.56 -6.01
C VAL A 62 -1.10 9.47 -6.55
N LEU A 63 0.18 9.53 -6.22
CA LEU A 63 1.14 8.45 -6.43
C LEU A 63 1.73 8.00 -5.10
N HIS A 64 1.61 6.72 -4.81
CA HIS A 64 2.23 6.06 -3.67
C HIS A 64 3.53 5.41 -4.13
N ILE A 65 4.67 6.04 -3.81
CA ILE A 65 5.99 5.65 -4.29
C ILE A 65 6.83 5.03 -3.17
N THR A 66 7.85 4.27 -3.53
CA THR A 66 8.81 3.68 -2.61
C THR A 66 10.16 4.38 -2.67
N LEU A 67 11.06 4.06 -1.72
CA LEU A 67 12.45 4.55 -1.77
C LEU A 67 13.20 4.06 -3.02
N VAL A 68 12.79 2.95 -3.62
CA VAL A 68 13.37 2.42 -4.86
C VAL A 68 13.09 3.34 -6.04
N ASP A 69 11.92 3.98 -6.06
CA ASP A 69 11.51 4.88 -7.13
C ASP A 69 12.32 6.18 -7.14
N LEU A 70 12.89 6.56 -5.99
CA LEU A 70 13.82 7.67 -5.83
C LEU A 70 15.27 7.36 -6.29
N ASP A 71 15.49 6.23 -6.98
CA ASP A 71 16.80 5.79 -7.49
C ASP A 71 17.92 5.72 -6.42
N LYS A 72 17.53 5.55 -5.14
CA LYS A 72 18.41 5.59 -3.97
C LYS A 72 19.11 6.94 -3.76
N ASP A 73 18.68 7.99 -4.44
CA ASP A 73 19.18 9.34 -4.24
C ASP A 73 18.24 10.09 -3.29
N THR A 74 18.70 10.27 -2.08
CA THR A 74 18.02 11.07 -1.04
C THR A 74 18.71 12.41 -0.81
N SER A 75 19.50 12.90 -1.79
CA SER A 75 20.08 14.25 -1.72
C SER A 75 18.97 15.30 -1.69
N PRO A 76 19.15 16.40 -0.95
CA PRO A 76 18.16 17.48 -0.88
C PRO A 76 17.76 18.03 -2.26
N GLU A 77 18.72 18.10 -3.18
CA GLU A 77 18.50 18.58 -4.53
C GLU A 77 17.59 17.66 -5.33
N HIS A 78 17.77 16.32 -5.20
CA HIS A 78 16.95 15.33 -5.87
C HIS A 78 15.53 15.31 -5.29
N LEU A 79 15.40 15.28 -3.96
CA LEU A 79 14.09 15.25 -3.31
C LEU A 79 13.25 16.51 -3.62
N GLU A 80 13.89 17.69 -3.66
CA GLU A 80 13.18 18.92 -4.07
C GLU A 80 12.77 18.88 -5.55
N ALA A 81 13.60 18.29 -6.43
CA ALA A 81 13.23 18.11 -7.84
C ALA A 81 12.02 17.18 -7.99
N VAL A 82 11.96 16.07 -7.25
CA VAL A 82 10.80 15.17 -7.22
C VAL A 82 9.53 15.91 -6.78
N LYS A 83 9.61 16.66 -5.69
CA LYS A 83 8.49 17.46 -5.17
C LYS A 83 7.98 18.50 -6.18
N GLU A 84 8.88 19.27 -6.78
CA GLU A 84 8.50 20.28 -7.77
C GLU A 84 7.93 19.63 -9.05
N ASN A 85 8.42 18.44 -9.44
CA ASN A 85 7.87 17.69 -10.57
C ASN A 85 6.46 17.18 -10.27
N ALA A 86 6.21 16.57 -9.10
CA ALA A 86 4.88 16.15 -8.68
C ALA A 86 3.90 17.32 -8.65
N LYS A 87 4.31 18.44 -8.06
CA LYS A 87 3.52 19.67 -8.01
C LYS A 87 3.19 20.24 -9.40
N LYS A 88 4.15 20.22 -10.34
CA LYS A 88 3.93 20.62 -11.73
C LYS A 88 2.87 19.75 -12.42
N HIS A 89 2.83 18.45 -12.09
CA HIS A 89 1.85 17.51 -12.60
C HIS A 89 0.52 17.57 -11.85
N GLY A 90 0.44 18.29 -10.72
CA GLY A 90 -0.74 18.37 -9.87
C GLY A 90 -1.02 17.07 -9.12
N LEU A 91 0.02 16.32 -8.80
CA LEU A 91 -0.03 15.04 -8.09
C LEU A 91 0.35 15.23 -6.62
N ASP A 92 -0.41 14.61 -5.73
CA ASP A 92 0.00 14.39 -4.36
C ASP A 92 0.90 13.13 -4.30
N LEU A 93 1.83 13.09 -3.35
CA LEU A 93 2.70 11.94 -3.13
C LEU A 93 2.40 11.28 -1.79
N GLU A 94 2.53 9.96 -1.75
CA GLU A 94 2.60 9.13 -0.56
C GLU A 94 3.89 8.28 -0.61
N LEU A 95 4.48 7.98 0.54
CA LEU A 95 5.75 7.25 0.61
C LEU A 95 5.57 5.90 1.29
N ASN A 96 6.00 4.83 0.63
CA ASN A 96 6.04 3.48 1.16
C ASN A 96 7.46 3.12 1.63
N VAL A 97 7.57 2.65 2.87
CA VAL A 97 8.81 2.15 3.47
C VAL A 97 8.55 0.89 4.29
N SER A 98 9.63 0.19 4.63
CA SER A 98 9.61 -0.95 5.54
C SER A 98 10.65 -0.78 6.64
N PHE A 99 10.48 -1.47 7.77
CA PHE A 99 11.50 -1.49 8.81
C PHE A 99 12.64 -2.46 8.50
N ASN A 100 12.32 -3.63 7.97
CA ASN A 100 13.30 -4.68 7.74
C ASN A 100 12.87 -5.66 6.64
N ALA A 101 12.44 -5.14 5.47
CA ALA A 101 11.99 -5.96 4.35
C ALA A 101 13.02 -7.03 3.98
N PRO A 102 12.73 -8.32 4.14
CA PRO A 102 13.69 -9.38 3.86
C PRO A 102 13.94 -9.58 2.36
N SER A 103 12.95 -9.25 1.54
CA SER A 103 13.00 -9.40 0.08
C SER A 103 13.72 -8.24 -0.61
N ASP A 104 13.53 -7.01 -0.14
CA ASP A 104 14.16 -5.82 -0.74
C ASP A 104 14.58 -4.79 0.31
N PRO A 105 15.79 -4.89 0.85
CA PRO A 105 16.27 -3.96 1.87
C PRO A 105 16.44 -2.51 1.38
N ARG A 106 16.21 -2.23 0.09
CA ARG A 106 16.28 -0.86 -0.46
C ARG A 106 15.10 0.02 0.00
N VAL A 107 14.00 -0.59 0.47
CA VAL A 107 12.85 0.14 1.02
C VAL A 107 12.95 0.37 2.53
N ASN A 108 14.01 -0.15 3.18
CA ASN A 108 14.15 -0.01 4.63
C ASN A 108 14.51 1.41 5.02
N ALA A 109 13.80 1.92 6.03
CA ALA A 109 14.08 3.21 6.66
C ALA A 109 13.68 3.20 8.14
N THR A 110 14.35 4.03 8.93
CA THR A 110 13.88 4.41 10.26
C THR A 110 12.68 5.36 10.16
N ILE A 111 11.94 5.53 11.26
CA ILE A 111 10.82 6.49 11.29
C ILE A 111 11.30 7.90 10.98
N GLU A 112 12.44 8.30 11.54
CA GLU A 112 13.03 9.61 11.32
C GLU A 112 13.41 9.85 9.86
N GLU A 113 14.11 8.89 9.23
CA GLU A 113 14.50 8.96 7.83
C GLU A 113 13.28 9.01 6.90
N ALA A 114 12.29 8.15 7.14
CA ALA A 114 11.08 8.10 6.34
C ALA A 114 10.29 9.42 6.40
N LEU A 115 10.18 10.02 7.59
CA LEU A 115 9.50 11.30 7.77
C LEU A 115 10.29 12.46 7.16
N GLU A 116 11.63 12.45 7.24
CA GLU A 116 12.47 13.47 6.61
C GLU A 116 12.38 13.42 5.08
N ILE A 117 12.47 12.22 4.50
CA ILE A 117 12.34 12.01 3.05
C ILE A 117 10.91 12.37 2.61
N GLY A 118 9.88 11.83 3.28
CA GLY A 118 8.49 12.12 2.96
C GLY A 118 8.18 13.61 2.98
N HIS A 119 8.65 14.33 4.02
CA HIS A 119 8.50 15.78 4.10
C HIS A 119 9.23 16.50 2.95
N SER A 120 10.43 16.06 2.61
CA SER A 120 11.26 16.69 1.57
C SER A 120 10.63 16.55 0.18
N ILE A 121 10.01 15.42 -0.14
CA ILE A 121 9.26 15.23 -1.40
C ILE A 121 7.84 15.79 -1.35
N GLY A 122 7.39 16.30 -0.20
CA GLY A 122 6.03 16.82 -0.01
C GLY A 122 4.96 15.74 0.10
N ALA A 123 5.30 14.54 0.57
CA ALA A 123 4.35 13.47 0.78
C ALA A 123 3.30 13.82 1.85
N THR A 124 2.08 13.37 1.66
CA THR A 124 0.96 13.57 2.59
C THR A 124 0.83 12.47 3.63
N LEU A 125 1.43 11.33 3.34
CA LEU A 125 1.38 10.11 4.16
C LEU A 125 2.68 9.31 4.00
N VAL A 126 3.08 8.62 5.09
CA VAL A 126 4.12 7.58 5.05
C VAL A 126 3.52 6.26 5.51
N LYS A 127 3.60 5.23 4.67
CA LYS A 127 3.18 3.87 4.99
C LYS A 127 4.37 3.04 5.45
N PHE A 128 4.19 2.23 6.48
CA PHE A 128 5.19 1.30 7.02
C PHE A 128 4.71 -0.13 6.94
N SER A 129 5.54 -1.02 6.34
CA SER A 129 5.51 -2.45 6.61
C SER A 129 6.40 -2.75 7.84
N THR A 130 6.00 -3.72 8.64
CA THR A 130 6.62 -3.96 9.96
C THR A 130 7.50 -5.19 10.01
N ASP A 131 7.29 -6.13 9.09
CA ASP A 131 8.09 -7.36 8.91
C ASP A 131 8.15 -8.24 10.18
N VAL A 132 6.99 -8.44 10.82
CA VAL A 132 6.85 -9.31 12.00
C VAL A 132 6.93 -10.77 11.58
N GLU A 133 7.81 -11.52 12.22
CA GLU A 133 7.96 -12.95 11.97
C GLU A 133 7.00 -13.77 12.86
N HIS A 134 6.26 -14.69 12.23
CA HIS A 134 5.36 -15.63 12.88
C HIS A 134 5.90 -17.08 12.83
N PRO A 135 5.74 -17.84 13.94
CA PRO A 135 6.05 -19.27 13.92
C PRO A 135 5.00 -20.06 13.12
N HIS A 136 5.42 -21.19 12.56
CA HIS A 136 4.48 -22.12 11.95
C HIS A 136 3.74 -22.98 13.01
N PRO A 137 2.47 -23.33 12.79
CA PRO A 137 1.62 -22.93 11.66
C PRO A 137 1.10 -21.48 11.81
N ILE A 138 1.19 -20.70 10.73
CA ILE A 138 0.79 -19.29 10.71
C ILE A 138 -0.66 -19.11 11.21
N SER A 139 -1.60 -19.93 10.75
CA SER A 139 -3.01 -19.84 11.12
C SER A 139 -3.33 -19.90 12.62
N HIS A 140 -2.37 -20.28 13.45
CA HIS A 140 -2.49 -20.37 14.91
C HIS A 140 -1.54 -19.44 15.65
N SER A 141 -0.86 -18.55 14.95
CA SER A 141 0.20 -17.70 15.52
C SER A 141 -0.25 -16.25 15.79
N CYS A 142 -1.49 -15.89 15.46
CA CYS A 142 -2.04 -14.58 15.79
C CYS A 142 -1.88 -14.28 17.29
N MET A 143 -1.32 -13.12 17.60
CA MET A 143 -1.04 -12.70 18.98
C MET A 143 -0.18 -13.68 19.79
N CYS A 144 0.62 -14.55 19.14
CA CYS A 144 1.52 -15.43 19.86
C CYS A 144 2.62 -14.64 20.58
N PRO A 145 3.29 -15.21 21.61
CA PRO A 145 4.28 -14.48 22.40
C PRO A 145 5.44 -13.91 21.57
N GLU A 146 5.85 -14.60 20.52
CA GLU A 146 6.93 -14.19 19.60
C GLU A 146 6.52 -12.96 18.80
N ALA A 147 5.32 -12.96 18.20
CA ALA A 147 4.78 -11.82 17.46
C ALA A 147 4.50 -10.64 18.40
N MET A 148 3.90 -10.89 19.57
CA MET A 148 3.61 -9.86 20.58
C MET A 148 4.87 -9.15 21.07
N THR A 149 5.99 -9.85 21.17
CA THR A 149 7.27 -9.23 21.57
C THR A 149 7.74 -8.24 20.50
N GLN A 150 7.72 -8.63 19.23
CA GLN A 150 8.11 -7.78 18.10
C GLN A 150 7.16 -6.58 17.95
N MET A 151 5.85 -6.81 18.04
CA MET A 151 4.85 -5.73 17.99
C MET A 151 5.03 -4.72 19.13
N ALA A 152 5.35 -5.18 20.34
CA ALA A 152 5.64 -4.29 21.46
C ALA A 152 6.89 -3.42 21.22
N GLU A 153 7.91 -3.96 20.56
CA GLU A 153 9.10 -3.20 20.16
C GLU A 153 8.76 -2.15 19.09
N ILE A 154 7.93 -2.51 18.09
CA ILE A 154 7.41 -1.59 17.06
C ILE A 154 6.63 -0.45 17.71
N VAL A 155 5.69 -0.75 18.60
CA VAL A 155 4.92 0.25 19.35
C VAL A 155 5.85 1.17 20.16
N ASN A 156 6.86 0.62 20.83
CA ASN A 156 7.82 1.42 21.58
C ASN A 156 8.68 2.31 20.68
N ASN A 157 9.04 1.83 19.48
CA ASN A 157 9.78 2.62 18.49
C ASN A 157 8.93 3.83 18.02
N PHE A 158 7.68 3.62 17.63
CA PHE A 158 6.77 4.71 17.27
C PHE A 158 6.57 5.69 18.46
N LYS A 159 6.34 5.21 19.69
CA LYS A 159 6.16 6.07 20.86
C LYS A 159 7.37 6.96 21.14
N LYS A 160 8.58 6.47 20.93
CA LYS A 160 9.81 7.28 21.06
C LYS A 160 9.87 8.38 19.99
N ASN A 161 9.27 8.14 18.83
CA ASN A 161 9.29 9.03 17.68
C ASN A 161 8.07 9.97 17.59
N ILE A 162 7.14 9.94 18.55
CA ILE A 162 5.97 10.84 18.55
C ILE A 162 6.37 12.31 18.36
N PRO A 163 7.41 12.86 19.06
CA PRO A 163 7.79 14.25 18.84
C PRO A 163 8.23 14.55 17.39
N THR A 164 8.86 13.60 16.72
CA THR A 164 9.25 13.71 15.30
C THR A 164 8.04 13.63 14.38
N ILE A 165 7.10 12.72 14.67
CA ILE A 165 5.84 12.56 13.94
C ILE A 165 5.01 13.85 14.02
N GLU A 166 4.86 14.42 15.22
CA GLU A 166 4.16 15.69 15.43
C GLU A 166 4.84 16.87 14.76
N LYS A 167 6.18 16.91 14.77
CA LYS A 167 6.99 17.95 14.10
C LYS A 167 6.69 18.02 12.60
N TYR A 168 6.64 16.87 11.93
CA TYR A 168 6.38 16.81 10.48
C TYR A 168 4.88 16.88 10.16
N GLY A 169 4.01 16.42 11.05
CA GLY A 169 2.55 16.49 10.91
C GLY A 169 1.96 15.63 9.79
N MET A 170 2.74 14.69 9.25
CA MET A 170 2.31 13.75 8.21
C MET A 170 1.50 12.60 8.81
N LYS A 171 0.55 12.08 8.03
CA LYS A 171 -0.15 10.83 8.37
C LYS A 171 0.82 9.66 8.29
N ILE A 172 0.65 8.70 9.18
CA ILE A 172 1.35 7.41 9.17
C ILE A 172 0.30 6.31 9.05
N ALA A 173 0.57 5.32 8.21
CA ALA A 173 -0.25 4.13 8.07
C ALA A 173 0.59 2.86 8.27
N ILE A 174 0.13 1.94 9.12
CA ILE A 174 0.79 0.65 9.38
C ILE A 174 0.00 -0.42 8.62
N GLU A 175 0.68 -1.14 7.75
CA GLU A 175 0.05 -2.07 6.82
C GLU A 175 -0.13 -3.47 7.41
N ASN A 176 -1.23 -4.14 7.01
CA ASN A 176 -1.38 -5.58 7.07
C ASN A 176 -0.65 -6.23 5.89
N ASN A 177 0.67 -6.12 5.85
CA ASN A 177 1.46 -6.83 4.88
C ASN A 177 1.39 -8.36 5.16
N TYR A 178 2.09 -9.18 4.45
CA TYR A 178 2.13 -10.65 4.64
C TYR A 178 2.68 -11.08 6.01
N ASP A 179 2.86 -10.16 6.92
CA ASP A 179 3.50 -10.28 8.22
C ASP A 179 2.56 -10.07 9.42
N LEU A 180 1.40 -9.46 9.25
CA LEU A 180 0.48 -9.16 10.34
C LEU A 180 -0.94 -9.66 10.08
N PHE A 181 -1.54 -10.26 11.11
CA PHE A 181 -2.99 -10.49 11.13
C PHE A 181 -3.75 -9.17 11.32
N THR A 182 -4.98 -9.14 10.86
CA THR A 182 -5.90 -8.00 11.02
C THR A 182 -5.96 -7.48 12.46
N ASP A 183 -6.11 -8.37 13.44
CA ASP A 183 -6.24 -7.99 14.85
C ASP A 183 -4.90 -7.47 15.42
N GLU A 184 -3.77 -7.85 14.85
CA GLU A 184 -2.43 -7.37 15.23
C GLU A 184 -2.16 -5.94 14.77
N VAL A 185 -2.52 -5.61 13.52
CA VAL A 185 -2.45 -4.22 13.03
C VAL A 185 -3.33 -3.32 13.90
N ILE A 186 -4.56 -3.74 14.16
CA ILE A 186 -5.49 -3.00 15.02
C ILE A 186 -4.89 -2.79 16.41
N TRP A 187 -4.32 -3.86 17.00
CA TRP A 187 -3.67 -3.76 18.30
C TRP A 187 -2.53 -2.73 18.32
N ILE A 188 -1.66 -2.74 17.31
CA ILE A 188 -0.56 -1.76 17.20
C ILE A 188 -1.11 -0.34 17.16
N VAL A 189 -2.08 -0.07 16.29
CA VAL A 189 -2.70 1.26 16.12
C VAL A 189 -3.40 1.71 17.41
N GLU A 190 -4.11 0.81 18.10
CA GLU A 190 -4.75 1.11 19.38
C GLU A 190 -3.75 1.37 20.49
N GLN A 191 -2.62 0.65 20.55
CA GLN A 191 -1.56 0.92 21.53
C GLN A 191 -0.88 2.27 21.30
N LEU A 192 -0.81 2.73 20.08
CA LEU A 192 -0.28 4.05 19.71
C LEU A 192 -1.30 5.16 20.00
N ASN A 193 -2.56 4.94 19.68
CA ASN A 193 -3.69 5.85 19.90
C ASN A 193 -3.36 7.31 19.62
N HIS A 194 -2.78 7.58 18.45
CA HIS A 194 -2.30 8.90 18.05
C HIS A 194 -3.07 9.40 16.79
N PRO A 195 -3.48 10.68 16.72
CA PRO A 195 -4.32 11.18 15.63
C PRO A 195 -3.65 11.17 14.24
N LEU A 196 -2.32 11.10 14.18
CA LEU A 196 -1.57 11.00 12.93
C LEU A 196 -1.24 9.55 12.53
N ILE A 197 -1.60 8.54 13.35
CA ILE A 197 -1.25 7.14 13.10
C ILE A 197 -2.52 6.33 12.92
N GLY A 198 -2.62 5.66 11.78
CA GLY A 198 -3.68 4.74 11.43
C GLY A 198 -3.16 3.47 10.77
N ALA A 199 -4.05 2.73 10.14
CA ALA A 199 -3.73 1.51 9.40
C ALA A 199 -3.67 1.79 7.90
N CYS A 200 -2.84 1.02 7.19
CA CYS A 200 -2.98 0.78 5.76
C CYS A 200 -3.64 -0.58 5.59
N CYS A 201 -4.78 -0.61 4.92
CA CYS A 201 -5.45 -1.86 4.60
C CYS A 201 -5.12 -2.25 3.16
N ASP A 202 -4.23 -3.23 3.01
CA ASP A 202 -4.17 -3.98 1.77
C ASP A 202 -5.34 -4.97 1.74
N THR A 203 -6.11 -4.94 0.64
CA THR A 203 -7.38 -5.67 0.59
C THR A 203 -7.21 -7.17 0.35
N ILE A 204 -6.02 -7.65 -0.04
CA ILE A 204 -5.81 -9.07 -0.34
C ILE A 204 -4.76 -9.75 0.55
N ASN A 205 -3.92 -9.00 1.26
CA ASN A 205 -2.84 -9.57 2.07
C ASN A 205 -3.35 -10.48 3.21
N SER A 206 -4.59 -10.25 3.67
CA SER A 206 -5.28 -11.14 4.61
C SER A 206 -5.37 -12.59 4.13
N LEU A 207 -5.43 -12.83 2.80
CA LEU A 207 -5.49 -14.19 2.25
C LEU A 207 -4.22 -15.00 2.59
N VAL A 208 -3.05 -14.35 2.61
CA VAL A 208 -1.78 -15.00 2.97
C VAL A 208 -1.77 -15.39 4.45
N MET A 209 -2.41 -14.58 5.29
CA MET A 209 -2.57 -14.84 6.72
C MET A 209 -3.75 -15.78 7.02
N SER A 210 -4.36 -16.38 5.98
CA SER A 210 -5.53 -17.28 6.11
C SER A 210 -6.76 -16.61 6.73
N GLU A 211 -6.95 -15.31 6.50
CA GLU A 211 -8.10 -14.53 6.91
C GLU A 211 -9.01 -14.20 5.70
N GLY A 212 -10.30 -13.99 5.95
CA GLY A 212 -11.25 -13.56 4.92
C GLY A 212 -11.06 -12.07 4.59
N VAL A 213 -11.02 -11.73 3.29
CA VAL A 213 -10.83 -10.34 2.83
C VAL A 213 -11.88 -9.39 3.39
N LYS A 214 -13.16 -9.76 3.30
CA LYS A 214 -14.27 -8.93 3.79
C LYS A 214 -14.19 -8.69 5.29
N GLU A 215 -13.90 -9.73 6.07
CA GLU A 215 -13.77 -9.67 7.52
C GLU A 215 -12.58 -8.79 7.92
N CYS A 216 -11.47 -8.89 7.21
CA CYS A 216 -10.30 -8.04 7.40
C CYS A 216 -10.66 -6.56 7.18
N VAL A 217 -11.18 -6.24 6.00
CA VAL A 217 -11.56 -4.86 5.68
C VAL A 217 -12.62 -4.31 6.62
N ASP A 218 -13.62 -5.13 6.99
CA ASP A 218 -14.68 -4.72 7.90
C ASP A 218 -14.15 -4.31 9.28
N LYS A 219 -13.15 -5.01 9.78
CA LYS A 219 -12.47 -4.71 11.05
C LYS A 219 -11.50 -3.52 10.93
N MET A 220 -10.69 -3.47 9.86
CA MET A 220 -9.65 -2.45 9.70
C MET A 220 -10.19 -1.10 9.27
N ALA A 221 -11.29 -1.04 8.52
CA ALA A 221 -11.81 0.20 7.95
C ALA A 221 -11.91 1.38 8.93
N PRO A 222 -12.36 1.21 10.21
CA PRO A 222 -12.39 2.33 11.16
C PRO A 222 -11.04 2.95 11.51
N TYR A 223 -9.95 2.28 11.19
CA TYR A 223 -8.56 2.68 11.49
C TYR A 223 -7.78 3.12 10.26
N CYS A 224 -8.33 2.91 9.03
CA CYS A 224 -7.59 3.12 7.79
C CYS A 224 -7.33 4.59 7.48
N TYR A 225 -6.06 4.90 7.21
CA TYR A 225 -5.58 6.17 6.65
C TYR A 225 -5.03 5.99 5.23
N CYS A 226 -4.77 4.76 4.83
CA CYS A 226 -4.32 4.33 3.51
C CYS A 226 -5.02 3.03 3.13
N VAL A 227 -5.21 2.78 1.85
CA VAL A 227 -5.75 1.52 1.31
C VAL A 227 -5.02 1.17 0.03
N HIS A 228 -4.38 0.01 0.02
CA HIS A 228 -3.94 -0.66 -1.20
C HIS A 228 -5.09 -1.50 -1.71
N PHE A 229 -5.67 -1.06 -2.82
CA PHE A 229 -6.90 -1.64 -3.36
C PHE A 229 -6.55 -2.63 -4.47
N CYS A 230 -6.66 -3.90 -4.14
CA CYS A 230 -6.27 -5.03 -4.97
C CYS A 230 -7.47 -5.91 -5.30
N ASP A 231 -7.35 -6.71 -6.36
CA ASP A 231 -8.27 -7.79 -6.71
C ASP A 231 -7.50 -9.02 -7.18
N ASN A 232 -7.90 -10.19 -6.71
CA ASN A 232 -7.22 -11.44 -6.99
C ASN A 232 -8.18 -12.51 -7.49
N ARG A 233 -7.70 -13.36 -8.40
CA ARG A 233 -8.35 -14.63 -8.71
C ARG A 233 -7.89 -15.68 -7.73
N VAL A 234 -8.83 -16.44 -7.16
CA VAL A 234 -8.57 -17.50 -6.20
C VAL A 234 -9.03 -18.82 -6.80
N PHE A 235 -8.13 -19.75 -7.03
CA PHE A 235 -8.44 -21.03 -7.65
C PHE A 235 -7.63 -22.15 -7.01
N ALA A 236 -8.16 -23.38 -7.12
CA ALA A 236 -7.49 -24.59 -6.73
C ALA A 236 -6.83 -25.25 -7.95
N ASP A 237 -5.63 -25.77 -7.76
CA ASP A 237 -4.92 -26.60 -8.71
C ASP A 237 -4.31 -27.85 -8.02
N PRO A 238 -3.59 -28.73 -8.74
CA PRO A 238 -3.00 -29.92 -8.12
C PRO A 238 -2.03 -29.66 -6.98
N ASP A 239 -1.43 -28.47 -6.92
CA ASP A 239 -0.45 -28.08 -5.91
C ASP A 239 -1.07 -27.34 -4.72
N GLY A 240 -2.38 -26.98 -4.78
CA GLY A 240 -3.10 -26.33 -3.69
C GLY A 240 -4.03 -25.20 -4.12
N THR A 241 -4.19 -24.20 -3.29
CA THR A 241 -4.96 -22.99 -3.59
C THR A 241 -4.00 -21.85 -3.92
N HIS A 242 -4.24 -21.20 -5.04
CA HIS A 242 -3.48 -20.05 -5.51
C HIS A 242 -4.34 -18.79 -5.49
N SER A 243 -3.73 -17.67 -5.08
CA SER A 243 -4.28 -16.33 -5.20
C SER A 243 -3.34 -15.54 -6.12
N LEU A 244 -3.85 -15.03 -7.23
CA LEU A 244 -3.06 -14.30 -8.22
C LEU A 244 -3.70 -12.95 -8.51
N GLY A 245 -2.88 -11.90 -8.44
CA GLY A 245 -3.30 -10.53 -8.74
C GLY A 245 -3.83 -10.39 -10.17
N CYS A 246 -4.83 -9.57 -10.35
CA CYS A 246 -5.46 -9.27 -11.62
C CYS A 246 -5.98 -7.83 -11.67
N ALA A 247 -6.52 -7.41 -12.82
CA ALA A 247 -7.18 -6.12 -12.90
C ALA A 247 -8.41 -6.07 -11.97
N ILE A 248 -8.66 -4.92 -11.34
CA ILE A 248 -9.82 -4.70 -10.48
C ILE A 248 -11.11 -5.01 -11.27
N GLY A 249 -11.96 -5.86 -10.71
CA GLY A 249 -13.19 -6.34 -11.32
C GLY A 249 -13.05 -7.58 -12.19
N ASP A 250 -11.85 -8.16 -12.32
CA ASP A 250 -11.60 -9.44 -12.98
C ASP A 250 -11.40 -10.61 -12.00
N GLY A 251 -11.26 -10.29 -10.72
CA GLY A 251 -11.00 -11.25 -9.66
C GLY A 251 -12.27 -11.82 -9.02
N ASP A 252 -12.03 -12.51 -7.92
CA ASP A 252 -13.06 -13.17 -7.12
C ASP A 252 -13.42 -12.39 -5.84
N ILE A 253 -12.77 -11.23 -5.61
CA ILE A 253 -13.03 -10.38 -4.46
C ILE A 253 -14.26 -9.50 -4.76
N ASP A 254 -15.21 -9.42 -3.82
CA ASP A 254 -16.35 -8.49 -3.93
C ASP A 254 -15.90 -7.05 -3.66
N VAL A 255 -15.15 -6.48 -4.62
CA VAL A 255 -14.59 -5.13 -4.54
C VAL A 255 -15.66 -4.04 -4.38
N VAL A 256 -16.91 -4.31 -4.79
CA VAL A 256 -18.04 -3.39 -4.60
C VAL A 256 -18.45 -3.33 -3.13
N GLU A 257 -18.57 -4.50 -2.47
CA GLU A 257 -18.88 -4.57 -1.04
C GLU A 257 -17.70 -4.01 -0.21
N ILE A 258 -16.45 -4.30 -0.59
CA ILE A 258 -15.26 -3.72 0.06
C ILE A 258 -15.32 -2.19 0.01
N MET A 259 -15.58 -1.62 -1.16
CA MET A 259 -15.67 -0.16 -1.31
C MET A 259 -16.81 0.45 -0.50
N LYS A 260 -17.94 -0.26 -0.37
CA LYS A 260 -19.06 0.16 0.47
C LYS A 260 -18.65 0.19 1.96
N ILE A 261 -17.98 -0.86 2.45
CA ILE A 261 -17.47 -0.92 3.83
C ILE A 261 -16.54 0.27 4.12
N LEU A 262 -15.59 0.54 3.23
CA LEU A 262 -14.67 1.69 3.37
C LEU A 262 -15.42 3.03 3.43
N ARG A 263 -16.42 3.24 2.56
CA ARG A 263 -17.24 4.46 2.59
C ARG A 263 -18.01 4.63 3.89
N GLU A 264 -18.54 3.53 4.44
CA GLU A 264 -19.36 3.55 5.64
C GLU A 264 -18.55 3.73 6.92
N LYS A 265 -17.36 3.12 6.99
CA LYS A 265 -16.62 2.93 8.25
C LYS A 265 -15.33 3.72 8.36
N ALA A 266 -14.65 3.98 7.24
CA ALA A 266 -13.34 4.62 7.32
C ALA A 266 -13.40 6.06 7.85
N PRO A 267 -12.39 6.52 8.60
CA PRO A 267 -12.30 7.87 9.13
C PRO A 267 -12.09 8.91 8.01
N GLU A 268 -12.26 10.20 8.33
CA GLU A 268 -12.08 11.29 7.35
C GLU A 268 -10.63 11.41 6.85
N GLU A 269 -9.68 10.90 7.59
CA GLU A 269 -8.27 10.86 7.28
C GLU A 269 -7.94 9.98 6.05
N LEU A 270 -8.79 8.99 5.72
CA LEU A 270 -8.72 8.25 4.47
C LEU A 270 -9.37 9.10 3.37
N ASP A 271 -8.59 9.68 2.50
CA ASP A 271 -9.05 10.52 1.37
C ASP A 271 -8.64 9.97 -0.01
N THR A 272 -7.77 8.97 -0.03
CA THR A 272 -7.25 8.31 -1.24
C THR A 272 -7.52 6.82 -1.21
N ILE A 273 -7.77 6.24 -2.37
CA ILE A 273 -7.74 4.79 -2.61
C ILE A 273 -6.67 4.53 -3.65
N ASP A 274 -5.63 3.80 -3.27
CA ASP A 274 -4.50 3.50 -4.13
C ASP A 274 -4.71 2.18 -4.85
N LEU A 275 -4.78 2.23 -6.17
CA LEU A 275 -4.74 1.04 -7.00
C LEU A 275 -3.41 0.32 -6.79
N GLU A 276 -3.47 -0.96 -6.48
CA GLU A 276 -2.31 -1.84 -6.51
C GLU A 276 -2.66 -3.13 -7.25
N ILE A 277 -1.75 -3.59 -8.10
CA ILE A 277 -1.92 -4.83 -8.84
C ILE A 277 -0.64 -5.65 -8.70
N GLU A 278 -0.79 -6.83 -8.14
CA GLU A 278 0.30 -7.81 -8.02
C GLU A 278 0.27 -8.78 -9.20
N LEU A 279 0.50 -8.30 -10.41
CA LEU A 279 0.40 -9.13 -11.61
C LEU A 279 1.49 -10.21 -11.62
N PRO A 280 1.15 -11.51 -11.66
CA PRO A 280 2.16 -12.55 -11.69
C PRO A 280 2.88 -12.59 -13.04
N LEU A 281 4.20 -12.81 -13.05
CA LEU A 281 4.95 -13.06 -14.29
C LEU A 281 4.67 -14.47 -14.86
N SER A 282 4.08 -15.36 -14.07
CA SER A 282 3.78 -16.73 -14.48
C SER A 282 2.91 -16.78 -15.73
N GLY A 283 3.39 -17.47 -16.75
CA GLY A 283 2.69 -17.60 -18.05
C GLY A 283 3.00 -16.50 -19.06
N TYR A 284 3.82 -15.52 -18.72
CA TYR A 284 4.24 -14.44 -19.60
C TYR A 284 5.76 -14.45 -19.85
N THR A 285 6.18 -13.93 -21.00
CA THR A 285 7.53 -13.36 -21.10
C THR A 285 7.56 -12.04 -20.33
N LEU A 286 8.73 -11.57 -19.91
CA LEU A 286 8.83 -10.29 -19.20
C LEU A 286 8.28 -9.12 -20.04
N GLU A 287 8.53 -9.15 -21.36
CA GLU A 287 8.00 -8.13 -22.28
C GLU A 287 6.46 -8.16 -22.35
N ASP A 288 5.87 -9.34 -22.41
CA ASP A 288 4.41 -9.47 -22.46
C ASP A 288 3.78 -9.17 -21.08
N GLY A 289 4.45 -9.54 -19.98
CA GLY A 289 4.04 -9.18 -18.63
C GLY A 289 3.99 -7.66 -18.42
N ARG A 290 5.00 -6.92 -18.89
CA ARG A 290 5.01 -5.45 -18.86
C ARG A 290 3.86 -4.81 -19.66
N LYS A 291 3.50 -5.39 -20.80
CA LYS A 291 2.32 -4.94 -21.59
C LYS A 291 1.03 -5.22 -20.83
N GLU A 292 0.97 -6.36 -20.17
CA GLU A 292 -0.20 -6.76 -19.39
C GLU A 292 -0.36 -5.88 -18.14
N GLU A 293 0.72 -5.46 -17.46
CA GLU A 293 0.65 -4.49 -16.37
C GLU A 293 -0.07 -3.21 -16.82
N ILE A 294 0.34 -2.63 -17.94
CA ILE A 294 -0.30 -1.41 -18.48
C ILE A 294 -1.76 -1.66 -18.84
N THR A 295 -2.07 -2.83 -19.41
CA THR A 295 -3.44 -3.20 -19.77
C THR A 295 -4.31 -3.37 -18.53
N ALA A 296 -3.83 -4.10 -17.54
CA ALA A 296 -4.51 -4.32 -16.26
C ALA A 296 -4.71 -3.03 -15.48
N MET A 297 -3.68 -2.18 -15.43
CA MET A 297 -3.73 -0.86 -14.81
C MET A 297 -4.84 0.01 -15.43
N ARG A 298 -4.86 0.18 -16.74
CA ARG A 298 -5.88 0.97 -17.46
C ARG A 298 -7.29 0.43 -17.25
N LYS A 299 -7.44 -0.89 -17.29
CA LYS A 299 -8.72 -1.55 -17.03
C LYS A 299 -9.19 -1.30 -15.60
N SER A 300 -8.31 -1.41 -14.62
CA SER A 300 -8.59 -1.16 -13.22
C SER A 300 -9.00 0.29 -12.97
N ILE A 301 -8.25 1.25 -13.48
CA ILE A 301 -8.56 2.69 -13.37
C ILE A 301 -9.95 2.98 -13.93
N LYS A 302 -10.26 2.43 -15.10
CA LYS A 302 -11.59 2.56 -15.70
C LYS A 302 -12.68 1.99 -14.80
N TYR A 303 -12.50 0.77 -14.28
CA TYR A 303 -13.47 0.13 -13.39
C TYR A 303 -13.64 0.93 -12.08
N MET A 304 -12.54 1.38 -11.47
CA MET A 304 -12.57 2.18 -10.24
C MET A 304 -13.34 3.50 -10.45
N LYS A 305 -13.17 4.15 -11.60
CA LYS A 305 -13.91 5.38 -11.94
C LYS A 305 -15.38 5.11 -12.27
N GLU A 306 -15.68 4.17 -13.16
CA GLU A 306 -17.02 3.98 -13.73
C GLU A 306 -17.94 3.15 -12.81
N VAL A 307 -17.39 2.16 -12.09
CA VAL A 307 -18.18 1.23 -11.27
C VAL A 307 -18.10 1.60 -9.79
N LEU A 308 -16.87 1.87 -9.30
CA LEU A 308 -16.68 2.17 -7.89
C LEU A 308 -16.81 3.66 -7.57
N GLY A 309 -16.82 4.55 -8.56
CA GLY A 309 -16.98 6.00 -8.37
C GLY A 309 -15.84 6.65 -7.58
N ILE A 310 -14.58 6.21 -7.83
CA ILE A 310 -13.35 6.74 -7.26
C ILE A 310 -12.69 7.68 -8.29
N GLY A 311 -12.00 8.75 -7.85
CA GLY A 311 -11.35 9.69 -8.77
C GLY A 311 -12.32 10.53 -9.60
N THR A 312 -13.58 10.64 -9.19
CA THR A 312 -14.62 11.47 -9.85
C THR A 312 -14.83 12.80 -9.15
N THR A 313 -13.80 13.29 -8.46
CA THR A 313 -13.86 14.62 -7.83
C THR A 313 -13.95 15.68 -8.93
N GLU A 314 -15.05 16.40 -8.98
CA GLU A 314 -15.14 17.60 -9.83
C GLU A 314 -14.03 18.57 -9.40
N LYS A 315 -13.14 18.94 -10.32
CA LYS A 315 -12.13 19.97 -10.12
C LYS A 315 -12.77 21.34 -9.93
#